data_d4b6491b89a039cfd7951308e2d16354
#
_entry.id   d4b6491b89a039cfd7951308e2d16354
#
_cell.length_a   1.000
_cell.length_b   1.000
_cell.length_c   1.000
_cell.angle_alpha   90.00
_cell.angle_beta   90.00
_cell.angle_gamma   90.00
#
_symmetry.space_group_name_H-M   'P 1'
#
loop_
_entity.id
_entity.type
_entity.pdbx_description
1 polymer ?
#
loop_
_entity_poly.entity_id
_entity_poly.type
_entity_poly.pdbx_seq_one_letter_code
_entity_poly.pdbx_strand_id
1 'polypeptide(L)'
;MTNKPLPRILVVAPSWIGDTVFAQPLFELLHRYHPGLTLEVLAAPYLRPVLEHMPQVQSIIDSPFAHGELRFGDRRRLAVTLRNREYDQAIVLPNSLKSALAPFLAKIPLRTGYVGEMRFGLLNDARRLDAKLLPTMVDRYAFLAAPRGKSLGLPIPRPTLQVASADLDAVLKKFRLETNRPVAIFCPGAEYGPARRWPAEHYGTLAKSFIADGKQVWLLGSSKDREIADAVQLASGGICRNLAGETHLREAIRLLAAASCVVSNDTGLLHVASALNRPVVALYGSTAPGLAPPYSDRSLSISLNLPCSPCRERICPLGHFNCMNQLTPERVAQTITSL
;
A
#
# COMPACT_ATOMS: atom_id res chain seq x y z
N MET A 1 -1.42 -12.50 39.86
CA MET A 1 -1.32 -11.97 38.47
C MET A 1 -1.19 -10.46 38.61
N THR A 2 -0.03 -9.91 38.28
CA THR A 2 0.22 -8.46 38.37
C THR A 2 -0.64 -7.75 37.33
N ASN A 3 -1.51 -6.88 37.81
CA ASN A 3 -2.43 -6.07 36.98
C ASN A 3 -1.62 -4.98 36.25
N LYS A 4 -0.71 -5.39 35.35
CA LYS A 4 0.05 -4.46 34.52
C LYS A 4 -0.94 -3.88 33.50
N PRO A 5 -1.06 -2.55 33.38
CA PRO A 5 -1.93 -1.96 32.38
C PRO A 5 -1.54 -2.49 30.99
N LEU A 6 -2.53 -2.68 30.12
CA LEU A 6 -2.32 -3.14 28.75
C LEU A 6 -1.44 -2.13 28.00
N PRO A 7 -0.45 -2.58 27.22
CA PRO A 7 0.48 -1.67 26.59
C PRO A 7 -0.22 -0.79 25.54
N ARG A 8 0.23 0.46 25.45
CA ARG A 8 -0.18 1.42 24.44
C ARG A 8 0.96 1.66 23.47
N ILE A 9 0.75 1.33 22.21
CA ILE A 9 1.77 1.43 21.16
C ILE A 9 1.35 2.44 20.11
N LEU A 10 2.24 3.38 19.83
CA LEU A 10 2.12 4.30 18.69
C LEU A 10 2.94 3.77 17.52
N VAL A 11 2.33 3.64 16.35
CA VAL A 11 3.08 3.41 15.11
C VAL A 11 3.10 4.67 14.27
N VAL A 12 4.29 5.14 13.89
CA VAL A 12 4.44 6.20 12.90
C VAL A 12 4.44 5.56 11.52
N ALA A 13 3.37 5.81 10.76
CA ALA A 13 3.13 5.20 9.46
C ALA A 13 4.14 5.68 8.38
N PRO A 14 4.38 4.87 7.35
CA PRO A 14 5.08 5.30 6.14
C PRO A 14 4.23 6.31 5.36
N SER A 15 4.80 6.85 4.26
CA SER A 15 4.14 7.90 3.46
C SER A 15 3.46 7.37 2.20
N TRP A 16 3.55 6.09 1.88
CA TRP A 16 2.97 5.50 0.67
C TRP A 16 1.85 4.53 1.01
N ILE A 17 0.82 4.49 0.16
CA ILE A 17 -0.33 3.59 0.32
C ILE A 17 0.13 2.12 0.39
N GLY A 18 0.99 1.69 -0.55
CA GLY A 18 1.52 0.33 -0.57
C GLY A 18 2.29 -0.02 0.70
N ASP A 19 3.19 0.87 1.14
CA ASP A 19 3.96 0.67 2.38
C ASP A 19 3.04 0.62 3.62
N THR A 20 1.95 1.39 3.62
CA THR A 20 0.96 1.35 4.70
C THR A 20 0.25 -0.01 4.74
N VAL A 21 -0.08 -0.59 3.58
CA VAL A 21 -0.62 -1.95 3.49
C VAL A 21 0.40 -2.96 4.03
N PHE A 22 1.68 -2.83 3.67
CA PHE A 22 2.74 -3.73 4.15
C PHE A 22 3.01 -3.63 5.66
N ALA A 23 2.55 -2.56 6.31
CA ALA A 23 2.65 -2.43 7.76
C ALA A 23 1.57 -3.23 8.53
N GLN A 24 0.49 -3.68 7.89
CA GLN A 24 -0.60 -4.39 8.57
C GLN A 24 -0.14 -5.66 9.30
N PRO A 25 0.76 -6.51 8.75
CA PRO A 25 1.29 -7.67 9.46
C PRO A 25 2.01 -7.34 10.78
N LEU A 26 2.71 -6.20 10.84
CA LEU A 26 3.26 -5.70 12.10
C LEU A 26 2.15 -5.48 13.14
N PHE A 27 1.04 -4.86 12.75
CA PHE A 27 -0.08 -4.56 13.66
C PHE A 27 -0.69 -5.85 14.20
N GLU A 28 -0.89 -6.83 13.34
CA GLU A 28 -1.39 -8.14 13.75
C GLU A 28 -0.43 -8.86 14.71
N LEU A 29 0.87 -8.86 14.41
CA LEU A 29 1.89 -9.46 15.29
C LEU A 29 1.96 -8.77 16.64
N LEU A 30 1.83 -7.44 16.71
CA LEU A 30 1.79 -6.73 17.97
C LEU A 30 0.60 -7.16 18.85
N HIS A 31 -0.59 -7.37 18.26
CA HIS A 31 -1.74 -7.92 18.98
C HIS A 31 -1.55 -9.37 19.42
N ARG A 32 -0.84 -10.20 18.61
CA ARG A 32 -0.50 -11.57 19.00
C ARG A 32 0.51 -11.62 20.16
N TYR A 33 1.48 -10.69 20.18
CA TYR A 33 2.44 -10.58 21.29
C TYR A 33 1.84 -9.95 22.54
N HIS A 34 0.88 -9.05 22.38
CA HIS A 34 0.27 -8.26 23.46
C HIS A 34 -1.26 -8.27 23.32
N PRO A 35 -1.95 -9.37 23.69
CA PRO A 35 -3.41 -9.41 23.67
C PRO A 35 -4.02 -8.26 24.47
N GLY A 36 -4.94 -7.53 23.86
CA GLY A 36 -5.58 -6.36 24.47
C GLY A 36 -4.80 -5.04 24.37
N LEU A 37 -3.66 -5.01 23.65
CA LEU A 37 -2.92 -3.75 23.42
C LEU A 37 -3.82 -2.68 22.79
N THR A 38 -3.52 -1.42 23.09
CA THR A 38 -4.07 -0.25 22.36
C THR A 38 -3.06 0.16 21.29
N LEU A 39 -3.43 -0.04 20.02
CA LEU A 39 -2.62 0.36 18.86
C LEU A 39 -3.18 1.62 18.22
N GLU A 40 -2.39 2.69 18.21
CA GLU A 40 -2.72 3.94 17.54
C GLU A 40 -1.69 4.24 16.45
N VAL A 41 -2.14 4.82 15.33
CA VAL A 41 -1.28 5.08 14.18
C VAL A 41 -1.23 6.57 13.87
N LEU A 42 -0.02 7.15 13.90
CA LEU A 42 0.24 8.51 13.43
C LEU A 42 0.51 8.46 11.92
N ALA A 43 -0.40 9.02 11.13
CA ALA A 43 -0.36 8.94 9.67
C ALA A 43 -0.77 10.25 9.01
N ALA A 44 -0.32 10.47 7.77
CA ALA A 44 -0.86 11.55 6.95
C ALA A 44 -2.36 11.33 6.66
N PRO A 45 -3.18 12.39 6.63
CA PRO A 45 -4.64 12.27 6.51
C PRO A 45 -5.11 11.44 5.30
N TYR A 46 -4.40 11.50 4.18
CA TYR A 46 -4.74 10.73 2.96
C TYR A 46 -4.55 9.21 3.11
N LEU A 47 -3.80 8.74 4.13
CA LEU A 47 -3.62 7.31 4.43
C LEU A 47 -4.71 6.75 5.37
N ARG A 48 -5.47 7.63 6.03
CA ARG A 48 -6.56 7.25 6.93
C ARG A 48 -7.51 6.22 6.28
N PRO A 49 -7.94 6.35 5.01
CA PRO A 49 -8.82 5.37 4.38
C PRO A 49 -8.24 3.95 4.33
N VAL A 50 -6.92 3.79 4.22
CA VAL A 50 -6.27 2.46 4.24
C VAL A 50 -6.30 1.88 5.65
N LEU A 51 -5.95 2.69 6.65
CA LEU A 51 -5.87 2.27 8.05
C LEU A 51 -7.24 1.94 8.66
N GLU A 52 -8.31 2.61 8.22
CA GLU A 52 -9.69 2.33 8.64
C GLU A 52 -10.18 0.93 8.20
N HIS A 53 -9.53 0.31 7.21
CA HIS A 53 -9.81 -1.06 6.78
C HIS A 53 -8.92 -2.11 7.47
N MET A 54 -8.16 -1.71 8.51
CA MET A 54 -7.31 -2.57 9.34
C MET A 54 -7.90 -2.71 10.75
N PRO A 55 -8.56 -3.84 11.09
CA PRO A 55 -9.23 -4.00 12.39
C PRO A 55 -8.30 -3.88 13.60
N GLN A 56 -7.00 -4.02 13.41
CA GLN A 56 -5.99 -3.91 14.46
C GLN A 56 -5.78 -2.47 14.93
N VAL A 57 -6.21 -1.47 14.16
CA VAL A 57 -6.00 -0.04 14.46
C VAL A 57 -7.19 0.51 15.23
N GLN A 58 -6.99 0.87 16.50
CA GLN A 58 -8.04 1.45 17.32
C GLN A 58 -8.26 2.96 17.05
N SER A 59 -7.18 3.68 16.77
CA SER A 59 -7.26 5.13 16.53
C SER A 59 -6.19 5.59 15.55
N ILE A 60 -6.56 6.57 14.74
CA ILE A 60 -5.67 7.18 13.75
C ILE A 60 -5.48 8.65 14.13
N ILE A 61 -4.22 9.04 14.33
CA ILE A 61 -3.83 10.42 14.63
C ILE A 61 -3.35 11.06 13.34
N ASP A 62 -3.96 12.16 12.95
CA ASP A 62 -3.57 12.86 11.74
C ASP A 62 -2.23 13.58 11.96
N SER A 63 -1.26 13.25 11.12
CA SER A 63 0.01 13.95 11.05
C SER A 63 -0.16 15.26 10.28
N PRO A 64 0.16 16.42 10.87
CA PRO A 64 0.00 17.70 10.19
C PRO A 64 1.11 17.98 9.15
N PHE A 65 1.99 17.00 8.87
CA PHE A 65 3.15 17.19 8.02
C PHE A 65 2.94 16.57 6.65
N ALA A 66 3.24 17.34 5.59
CA ALA A 66 3.43 16.79 4.27
C ALA A 66 4.78 16.05 4.15
N HIS A 67 4.90 15.25 3.08
CA HIS A 67 6.16 14.56 2.78
C HIS A 67 7.28 15.58 2.57
N GLY A 68 8.40 15.40 3.26
CA GLY A 68 9.55 16.31 3.14
C GLY A 68 9.62 17.40 4.20
N GLU A 69 8.54 17.82 4.83
CA GLU A 69 8.50 18.96 5.77
C GLU A 69 9.12 18.65 7.13
N LEU A 70 9.93 19.59 7.65
CA LEU A 70 10.49 19.52 9.00
C LEU A 70 9.51 20.07 10.05
N ARG A 71 8.99 21.29 9.88
CA ARG A 71 7.98 21.99 10.72
C ARG A 71 8.16 21.73 12.22
N PHE A 72 9.30 22.13 12.80
CA PHE A 72 9.68 21.78 14.17
C PHE A 72 8.64 22.23 15.24
N GLY A 73 8.04 23.42 15.08
CA GLY A 73 7.02 23.92 15.98
C GLY A 73 5.76 23.01 16.03
N ASP A 74 5.31 22.53 14.88
CA ASP A 74 4.17 21.63 14.80
C ASP A 74 4.49 20.26 15.40
N ARG A 75 5.73 19.76 15.22
CA ARG A 75 6.19 18.52 15.85
C ARG A 75 6.20 18.64 17.37
N ARG A 76 6.58 19.80 17.91
CA ARG A 76 6.51 20.06 19.35
C ARG A 76 5.07 20.08 19.85
N ARG A 77 4.13 20.72 19.11
CA ARG A 77 2.70 20.72 19.46
C ARG A 77 2.13 19.30 19.44
N LEU A 78 2.39 18.54 18.38
CA LEU A 78 1.99 17.13 18.27
C LEU A 78 2.59 16.30 19.42
N ALA A 79 3.86 16.50 19.77
CA ALA A 79 4.51 15.78 20.85
C ALA A 79 3.84 16.00 22.22
N VAL A 80 3.29 17.20 22.49
CA VAL A 80 2.49 17.45 23.70
C VAL A 80 1.22 16.59 23.68
N THR A 81 0.49 16.56 22.58
CA THR A 81 -0.70 15.71 22.41
C THR A 81 -0.38 14.23 22.59
N LEU A 82 0.74 13.76 22.00
CA LEU A 82 1.16 12.36 22.13
C LEU A 82 1.58 12.01 23.55
N ARG A 83 2.22 12.93 24.28
CA ARG A 83 2.64 12.70 25.68
C ARG A 83 1.45 12.41 26.59
N ASN A 84 0.35 13.13 26.42
CA ASN A 84 -0.86 12.96 27.23
C ASN A 84 -1.57 11.61 26.97
N ARG A 85 -1.14 10.85 25.97
CA ARG A 85 -1.69 9.53 25.66
C ARG A 85 -0.91 8.38 26.32
N GLU A 86 0.21 8.68 26.98
CA GLU A 86 0.99 7.76 27.81
C GLU A 86 1.38 6.44 27.08
N TYR A 87 1.98 6.56 25.89
CA TYR A 87 2.48 5.40 25.15
C TYR A 87 3.68 4.75 25.84
N ASP A 88 3.68 3.42 25.92
CA ASP A 88 4.83 2.62 26.35
C ASP A 88 5.90 2.52 25.27
N GLN A 89 5.47 2.48 24.01
CA GLN A 89 6.36 2.31 22.86
C GLN A 89 5.89 3.11 21.65
N ALA A 90 6.85 3.60 20.87
CA ALA A 90 6.64 4.08 19.51
C ALA A 90 7.46 3.23 18.53
N ILE A 91 6.83 2.76 17.44
CA ILE A 91 7.50 2.09 16.33
C ILE A 91 7.50 3.03 15.14
N VAL A 92 8.69 3.42 14.66
CA VAL A 92 8.87 4.42 13.62
C VAL A 92 9.24 3.74 12.30
N LEU A 93 8.27 3.57 11.40
CA LEU A 93 8.44 2.86 10.13
C LEU A 93 9.28 3.64 9.10
N PRO A 94 9.08 4.97 8.90
CA PRO A 94 9.95 5.72 8.01
C PRO A 94 11.37 5.83 8.56
N ASN A 95 12.38 5.82 7.66
CA ASN A 95 13.80 5.88 8.04
C ASN A 95 14.35 7.31 8.17
N SER A 96 13.53 8.35 8.03
CA SER A 96 13.98 9.75 8.13
C SER A 96 14.17 10.19 9.57
N LEU A 97 15.17 11.07 9.81
CA LEU A 97 15.42 11.70 11.11
C LEU A 97 14.17 12.38 11.64
N LYS A 98 13.47 13.14 10.79
CA LYS A 98 12.27 13.90 11.16
C LYS A 98 11.10 13.04 11.62
N SER A 99 10.99 11.78 11.18
CA SER A 99 9.91 10.87 11.62
C SER A 99 10.06 10.44 13.08
N ALA A 100 11.27 10.42 13.62
CA ALA A 100 11.55 10.06 15.00
C ALA A 100 11.42 11.26 15.99
N LEU A 101 11.32 12.50 15.50
CA LEU A 101 11.27 13.69 16.36
C LEU A 101 10.02 13.76 17.25
N ALA A 102 8.84 13.51 16.71
CA ALA A 102 7.60 13.61 17.47
C ALA A 102 7.56 12.59 18.62
N PRO A 103 7.84 11.28 18.43
CA PRO A 103 7.97 10.32 19.52
C PRO A 103 9.06 10.67 20.55
N PHE A 104 10.20 11.19 20.09
CA PHE A 104 11.28 11.61 21.00
C PHE A 104 10.85 12.81 21.86
N LEU A 105 10.31 13.85 21.27
CA LEU A 105 9.82 15.04 21.99
C LEU A 105 8.64 14.71 22.90
N ALA A 106 7.83 13.72 22.54
CA ALA A 106 6.77 13.19 23.40
C ALA A 106 7.30 12.41 24.62
N LYS A 107 8.61 12.12 24.68
CA LYS A 107 9.25 11.33 25.72
C LYS A 107 8.70 9.90 25.83
N ILE A 108 8.28 9.30 24.70
CA ILE A 108 7.85 7.90 24.69
C ILE A 108 9.05 7.03 25.11
N PRO A 109 8.92 6.15 26.13
CA PRO A 109 10.07 5.48 26.76
C PRO A 109 10.83 4.56 25.79
N LEU A 110 10.12 3.74 25.00
CA LEU A 110 10.73 2.86 23.99
C LEU A 110 10.44 3.38 22.60
N ARG A 111 11.50 3.59 21.80
CA ARG A 111 11.37 4.13 20.43
C ARG A 111 12.15 3.23 19.49
N THR A 112 11.41 2.35 18.81
CA THR A 112 11.91 1.30 17.92
C THR A 112 11.89 1.73 16.46
N GLY A 113 12.91 1.39 15.70
CA GLY A 113 12.96 1.62 14.25
C GLY A 113 14.31 1.22 13.67
N TYR A 114 14.43 1.25 12.34
CA TYR A 114 15.71 0.95 11.69
C TYR A 114 16.68 2.14 11.73
N VAL A 115 17.97 1.85 11.76
CA VAL A 115 19.04 2.86 11.61
C VAL A 115 18.88 3.53 10.24
N GLY A 116 18.86 4.87 10.23
CA GLY A 116 18.78 5.70 9.01
C GLY A 116 18.96 7.17 9.37
N GLU A 117 19.37 8.00 8.42
CA GLU A 117 19.54 9.46 8.51
C GLU A 117 20.09 9.96 9.86
N MET A 118 21.12 9.30 10.41
CA MET A 118 21.80 9.66 11.67
C MET A 118 20.87 9.94 12.87
N ARG A 119 19.72 9.27 12.98
CA ARG A 119 18.73 9.45 14.06
C ARG A 119 19.13 8.75 15.37
N PHE A 120 20.46 8.69 15.63
CA PHE A 120 21.02 8.21 16.89
C PHE A 120 20.54 9.09 18.06
N GLY A 121 20.18 8.45 19.18
CA GLY A 121 19.61 9.15 20.34
C GLY A 121 18.10 9.47 20.22
N LEU A 122 17.57 9.67 19.02
CA LEU A 122 16.10 9.79 18.83
C LEU A 122 15.40 8.44 18.99
N LEU A 123 16.00 7.37 18.47
CA LEU A 123 15.61 6.00 18.73
C LEU A 123 16.53 5.40 19.81
N ASN A 124 15.96 4.67 20.78
CA ASN A 124 16.72 3.93 21.77
C ASN A 124 16.64 2.39 21.59
N ASP A 125 15.82 1.92 20.65
CA ASP A 125 15.86 0.58 20.07
C ASP A 125 16.08 0.71 18.55
N ALA A 126 17.26 1.22 18.18
CA ALA A 126 17.67 1.36 16.78
C ALA A 126 18.21 0.02 16.25
N ARG A 127 17.58 -0.51 15.19
CA ARG A 127 17.90 -1.82 14.60
C ARG A 127 18.63 -1.65 13.28
N ARG A 128 19.62 -2.52 13.01
CA ARG A 128 20.23 -2.60 11.68
C ARG A 128 19.38 -3.50 10.79
N LEU A 129 19.09 -3.01 9.58
CA LEU A 129 18.38 -3.79 8.58
C LEU A 129 19.35 -4.76 7.91
N ASP A 130 19.04 -6.06 8.00
CA ASP A 130 19.67 -7.07 7.15
C ASP A 130 18.71 -7.39 5.99
N ALA A 131 19.03 -6.87 4.81
CA ALA A 131 18.18 -7.05 3.61
C ALA A 131 18.19 -8.49 3.07
N LYS A 132 19.15 -9.34 3.47
CA LYS A 132 19.19 -10.77 3.10
C LYS A 132 18.20 -11.57 3.94
N LEU A 133 18.11 -11.27 5.22
CA LEU A 133 17.17 -11.92 6.14
C LEU A 133 15.76 -11.35 6.02
N LEU A 134 15.63 -10.10 5.63
CA LEU A 134 14.35 -9.36 5.52
C LEU A 134 14.22 -8.82 4.09
N PRO A 135 13.97 -9.69 3.10
CA PRO A 135 13.99 -9.31 1.70
C PRO A 135 12.84 -8.39 1.32
N THR A 136 11.64 -8.60 1.88
CA THR A 136 10.44 -7.82 1.52
C THR A 136 10.15 -6.69 2.51
N MET A 137 9.33 -5.73 2.10
CA MET A 137 8.85 -4.66 2.99
C MET A 137 8.01 -5.20 4.14
N VAL A 138 7.23 -6.25 3.89
CA VAL A 138 6.45 -6.95 4.92
C VAL A 138 7.37 -7.53 5.99
N ASP A 139 8.43 -8.26 5.59
CA ASP A 139 9.41 -8.82 6.52
C ASP A 139 10.05 -7.73 7.39
N ARG A 140 10.44 -6.62 6.75
CA ARG A 140 11.09 -5.49 7.44
C ARG A 140 10.18 -4.87 8.49
N TYR A 141 8.92 -4.59 8.16
CA TYR A 141 7.99 -4.01 9.11
C TYR A 141 7.61 -5.01 10.20
N ALA A 142 7.28 -6.24 9.84
CA ALA A 142 6.90 -7.30 10.76
C ALA A 142 8.00 -7.56 11.81
N PHE A 143 9.28 -7.55 11.41
CA PHE A 143 10.40 -7.77 12.31
C PHE A 143 10.50 -6.73 13.44
N LEU A 144 9.93 -5.55 13.27
CA LEU A 144 9.89 -4.54 14.34
C LEU A 144 8.94 -4.91 15.50
N ALA A 145 8.07 -5.90 15.32
CA ALA A 145 7.24 -6.44 16.41
C ALA A 145 8.05 -7.31 17.40
N ALA A 146 9.17 -7.90 16.95
CA ALA A 146 9.99 -8.75 17.82
C ALA A 146 10.59 -7.94 18.98
N PRO A 147 10.75 -8.52 20.18
CA PRO A 147 11.55 -7.89 21.24
C PRO A 147 13.00 -7.65 20.79
N ARG A 148 13.64 -6.64 21.37
CA ARG A 148 15.03 -6.30 21.03
C ARG A 148 15.96 -7.51 21.18
N GLY A 149 16.78 -7.77 20.17
CA GLY A 149 17.77 -8.86 20.15
C GLY A 149 17.18 -10.27 20.01
N LYS A 150 15.88 -10.38 19.73
CA LYS A 150 15.21 -11.67 19.51
C LYS A 150 14.75 -11.80 18.06
N SER A 151 14.63 -13.04 17.61
CA SER A 151 13.94 -13.37 16.35
C SER A 151 12.43 -13.18 16.50
N LEU A 152 11.74 -13.14 15.35
CA LEU A 152 10.30 -13.01 15.31
C LEU A 152 9.64 -14.31 15.71
N GLY A 153 9.64 -14.96 16.65
CA GLY A 153 9.10 -16.28 17.07
C GLY A 153 7.71 -16.69 16.53
N LEU A 154 7.11 -15.90 15.65
CA LEU A 154 5.81 -16.14 15.00
C LEU A 154 5.96 -16.04 13.49
N PRO A 155 5.17 -16.82 12.70
CA PRO A 155 5.12 -16.65 11.26
C PRO A 155 4.53 -15.28 10.90
N ILE A 156 5.10 -14.65 9.88
CA ILE A 156 4.63 -13.36 9.37
C ILE A 156 3.32 -13.58 8.61
N PRO A 157 2.21 -12.98 9.04
CA PRO A 157 0.96 -13.06 8.30
C PRO A 157 1.04 -12.27 6.98
N ARG A 158 0.15 -12.56 6.05
CA ARG A 158 -0.03 -11.75 4.84
C ARG A 158 -0.75 -10.44 5.19
N PRO A 159 -0.46 -9.34 4.47
CA PRO A 159 -1.25 -8.12 4.59
C PRO A 159 -2.73 -8.39 4.28
N THR A 160 -3.62 -7.91 5.14
CA THR A 160 -5.06 -8.05 4.96
C THR A 160 -5.79 -6.74 5.20
N LEU A 161 -6.79 -6.46 4.37
CA LEU A 161 -7.74 -5.37 4.53
C LEU A 161 -9.16 -5.93 4.53
N GLN A 162 -10.08 -5.26 5.23
CA GLN A 162 -11.47 -5.68 5.34
C GLN A 162 -12.40 -4.57 4.84
N VAL A 163 -13.38 -4.95 4.02
CA VAL A 163 -14.46 -4.07 3.56
C VAL A 163 -15.78 -4.74 3.94
N ALA A 164 -16.60 -4.03 4.69
CA ALA A 164 -17.95 -4.53 5.03
C ALA A 164 -18.85 -4.51 3.78
N SER A 165 -19.74 -5.50 3.65
CA SER A 165 -20.68 -5.59 2.53
C SER A 165 -21.52 -4.32 2.38
N ALA A 166 -22.03 -3.78 3.47
CA ALA A 166 -22.80 -2.54 3.48
C ALA A 166 -22.00 -1.32 2.94
N ASP A 167 -20.69 -1.29 3.15
CA ASP A 167 -19.80 -0.26 2.63
C ASP A 167 -19.60 -0.39 1.12
N LEU A 168 -19.50 -1.63 0.62
CA LEU A 168 -19.45 -1.91 -0.80
C LEU A 168 -20.77 -1.51 -1.46
N ASP A 169 -21.91 -1.93 -0.92
CA ASP A 169 -23.23 -1.62 -1.45
C ASP A 169 -23.47 -0.10 -1.53
N ALA A 170 -23.06 0.64 -0.51
CA ALA A 170 -23.16 2.10 -0.47
C ALA A 170 -22.37 2.77 -1.59
N VAL A 171 -21.15 2.30 -1.88
CA VAL A 171 -20.32 2.88 -2.95
C VAL A 171 -20.83 2.49 -4.34
N LEU A 172 -21.30 1.26 -4.53
CA LEU A 172 -21.93 0.81 -5.76
C LEU A 172 -23.14 1.68 -6.09
N LYS A 173 -24.02 1.90 -5.11
CA LYS A 173 -25.20 2.77 -5.26
C LYS A 173 -24.81 4.22 -5.61
N LYS A 174 -23.79 4.77 -4.92
CA LYS A 174 -23.31 6.14 -5.16
C LYS A 174 -22.89 6.36 -6.61
N PHE A 175 -22.13 5.41 -7.19
CA PHE A 175 -21.61 5.51 -8.55
C PHE A 175 -22.52 4.86 -9.61
N ARG A 176 -23.70 4.36 -9.20
CA ARG A 176 -24.67 3.65 -10.06
C ARG A 176 -24.00 2.48 -10.80
N LEU A 177 -23.25 1.67 -10.04
CA LEU A 177 -22.54 0.50 -10.54
C LEU A 177 -23.29 -0.78 -10.17
N GLU A 178 -23.26 -1.75 -11.07
CA GLU A 178 -23.86 -3.06 -10.87
C GLU A 178 -22.79 -4.14 -10.94
N THR A 179 -22.98 -5.21 -10.18
CA THR A 179 -22.10 -6.38 -10.15
C THR A 179 -22.79 -7.64 -10.67
N ASN A 180 -23.79 -7.48 -11.51
CA ASN A 180 -24.53 -8.56 -12.18
C ASN A 180 -23.67 -9.38 -13.18
N ARG A 181 -22.52 -8.87 -13.57
CA ARG A 181 -21.46 -9.53 -14.35
C ARG A 181 -20.13 -9.40 -13.63
N PRO A 182 -19.16 -10.32 -13.84
CA PRO A 182 -17.84 -10.20 -13.24
C PRO A 182 -17.17 -8.87 -13.59
N VAL A 183 -16.55 -8.23 -12.58
CA VAL A 183 -15.93 -6.92 -12.70
C VAL A 183 -14.42 -7.09 -12.73
N ALA A 184 -13.78 -6.70 -13.84
CA ALA A 184 -12.35 -6.49 -13.91
C ALA A 184 -12.03 -5.03 -13.58
N ILE A 185 -11.03 -4.81 -12.72
CA ILE A 185 -10.60 -3.45 -12.35
C ILE A 185 -9.19 -3.23 -12.85
N PHE A 186 -9.00 -2.17 -13.64
CA PHE A 186 -7.68 -1.77 -14.14
C PHE A 186 -7.20 -0.51 -13.42
N CYS A 187 -5.94 -0.55 -12.97
CA CYS A 187 -5.27 0.58 -12.32
C CYS A 187 -4.09 1.04 -13.18
N PRO A 188 -4.34 1.86 -14.24
CA PRO A 188 -3.32 2.24 -15.22
C PRO A 188 -2.38 3.33 -14.71
N GLY A 189 -2.67 3.97 -13.58
CA GLY A 189 -1.86 5.03 -13.00
C GLY A 189 -0.52 4.54 -12.45
N ALA A 190 0.38 5.51 -12.20
CA ALA A 190 1.64 5.28 -11.49
C ALA A 190 2.14 6.60 -10.88
N GLU A 191 1.89 6.83 -9.60
CA GLU A 191 2.30 8.05 -8.89
C GLU A 191 3.82 8.25 -8.89
N TYR A 192 4.59 7.17 -8.86
CA TYR A 192 6.05 7.26 -8.85
C TYR A 192 6.61 7.84 -10.16
N GLY A 193 6.01 7.49 -11.32
CA GLY A 193 6.45 8.02 -12.60
C GLY A 193 6.06 7.16 -13.82
N PRO A 194 6.18 7.72 -15.02
CA PRO A 194 5.74 7.08 -16.28
C PRO A 194 6.49 5.78 -16.61
N ALA A 195 7.70 5.56 -16.07
CA ALA A 195 8.45 4.32 -16.31
C ALA A 195 7.78 3.04 -15.75
N ARG A 196 6.72 3.19 -14.94
CA ARG A 196 5.91 2.06 -14.43
C ARG A 196 4.61 1.87 -15.21
N ARG A 197 4.27 2.78 -16.14
CA ARG A 197 2.98 2.74 -16.83
C ARG A 197 3.02 1.77 -18.00
N TRP A 198 2.09 0.83 -18.00
CA TRP A 198 1.78 0.03 -19.18
C TRP A 198 1.00 0.89 -20.17
N PRO A 199 1.22 0.77 -21.50
CA PRO A 199 0.59 1.63 -22.50
C PRO A 199 -0.93 1.61 -22.43
N ALA A 200 -1.55 2.77 -22.66
CA ALA A 200 -3.02 2.90 -22.66
C ALA A 200 -3.67 2.00 -23.72
N GLU A 201 -3.06 1.89 -24.89
CA GLU A 201 -3.50 1.05 -26.00
C GLU A 201 -3.51 -0.43 -25.59
N HIS A 202 -2.52 -0.88 -24.81
CA HIS A 202 -2.46 -2.24 -24.31
C HIS A 202 -3.57 -2.51 -23.29
N TYR A 203 -3.80 -1.59 -22.35
CA TYR A 203 -4.95 -1.68 -21.44
C TYR A 203 -6.27 -1.67 -22.21
N GLY A 204 -6.42 -0.81 -23.22
CA GLY A 204 -7.62 -0.75 -24.07
C GLY A 204 -7.89 -2.04 -24.83
N THR A 205 -6.85 -2.64 -25.40
CA THR A 205 -6.92 -3.95 -26.08
C THR A 205 -7.33 -5.06 -25.12
N LEU A 206 -6.71 -5.10 -23.93
CA LEU A 206 -7.06 -6.08 -22.90
C LEU A 206 -8.51 -5.87 -22.42
N ALA A 207 -8.96 -4.62 -22.27
CA ALA A 207 -10.33 -4.31 -21.88
C ALA A 207 -11.35 -4.85 -22.89
N LYS A 208 -11.08 -4.71 -24.21
CA LYS A 208 -11.95 -5.27 -25.27
C LYS A 208 -12.10 -6.79 -25.13
N SER A 209 -11.02 -7.54 -24.85
CA SER A 209 -11.12 -8.98 -24.66
C SER A 209 -11.95 -9.34 -23.43
N PHE A 210 -11.76 -8.64 -22.31
CA PHE A 210 -12.55 -8.86 -21.09
C PHE A 210 -14.05 -8.61 -21.28
N ILE A 211 -14.40 -7.58 -22.06
CA ILE A 211 -15.79 -7.26 -22.33
C ILE A 211 -16.41 -8.25 -23.31
N ALA A 212 -15.63 -8.72 -24.30
CA ALA A 212 -16.05 -9.79 -25.19
C ALA A 212 -16.33 -11.10 -24.41
N ASP A 213 -15.60 -11.33 -23.33
CA ASP A 213 -15.81 -12.46 -22.40
C ASP A 213 -16.97 -12.19 -21.40
N GLY A 214 -17.79 -11.16 -21.60
CA GLY A 214 -18.96 -10.83 -20.78
C GLY A 214 -18.64 -10.15 -19.43
N LYS A 215 -17.40 -9.71 -19.21
CA LYS A 215 -17.02 -8.97 -17.99
C LYS A 215 -17.30 -7.47 -18.14
N GLN A 216 -17.37 -6.76 -17.03
CA GLN A 216 -17.31 -5.30 -16.99
C GLN A 216 -15.86 -4.88 -16.73
N VAL A 217 -15.44 -3.72 -17.23
CA VAL A 217 -14.13 -3.15 -16.95
C VAL A 217 -14.29 -1.76 -16.33
N TRP A 218 -13.77 -1.60 -15.10
CA TRP A 218 -13.71 -0.32 -14.40
C TRP A 218 -12.27 0.15 -14.31
N LEU A 219 -12.03 1.45 -14.52
CA LEU A 219 -10.72 2.08 -14.38
C LEU A 219 -10.68 2.83 -13.05
N LEU A 220 -9.70 2.53 -12.21
CA LEU A 220 -9.48 3.21 -10.93
C LEU A 220 -8.13 3.93 -10.92
N GLY A 221 -8.12 5.09 -10.30
CA GLY A 221 -6.94 5.94 -10.12
C GLY A 221 -7.29 7.24 -9.42
N SER A 222 -6.27 8.00 -9.06
CA SER A 222 -6.41 9.35 -8.53
C SER A 222 -6.78 10.34 -9.64
N SER A 223 -7.03 11.60 -9.27
CA SER A 223 -7.23 12.69 -10.26
C SER A 223 -6.00 12.90 -11.16
N LYS A 224 -4.80 12.60 -10.69
CA LYS A 224 -3.56 12.64 -11.48
C LYS A 224 -3.49 11.54 -12.55
N ASP A 225 -4.25 10.47 -12.36
CA ASP A 225 -4.31 9.35 -13.29
C ASP A 225 -5.46 9.49 -14.29
N ARG A 226 -6.21 10.60 -14.24
CA ARG A 226 -7.38 10.83 -15.11
C ARG A 226 -6.99 10.76 -16.59
N GLU A 227 -5.92 11.45 -16.98
CA GLU A 227 -5.45 11.51 -18.36
C GLU A 227 -5.15 10.11 -18.94
N ILE A 228 -4.38 9.29 -18.21
CA ILE A 228 -4.06 7.93 -18.65
C ILE A 228 -5.32 7.04 -18.68
N ALA A 229 -6.24 7.20 -17.75
CA ALA A 229 -7.47 6.45 -17.71
C ALA A 229 -8.43 6.86 -18.86
N ASP A 230 -8.50 8.13 -19.22
CA ASP A 230 -9.26 8.61 -20.39
C ASP A 230 -8.66 8.04 -21.69
N ALA A 231 -7.31 7.97 -21.80
CA ALA A 231 -6.65 7.34 -22.93
C ALA A 231 -6.97 5.82 -23.03
N VAL A 232 -7.00 5.10 -21.90
CA VAL A 232 -7.43 3.69 -21.86
C VAL A 232 -8.89 3.56 -22.30
N GLN A 233 -9.78 4.43 -21.79
CA GLN A 233 -11.19 4.43 -22.17
C GLN A 233 -11.35 4.65 -23.67
N LEU A 234 -10.65 5.62 -24.25
CA LEU A 234 -10.66 5.88 -25.70
C LEU A 234 -10.15 4.66 -26.48
N ALA A 235 -9.00 4.10 -26.09
CA ALA A 235 -8.39 2.93 -26.74
C ALA A 235 -9.29 1.69 -26.67
N SER A 236 -10.12 1.57 -25.63
CA SER A 236 -11.11 0.49 -25.53
C SER A 236 -12.34 0.70 -26.41
N GLY A 237 -12.51 1.87 -27.05
CA GLY A 237 -13.71 2.24 -27.78
C GLY A 237 -14.83 2.82 -26.90
N GLY A 238 -14.48 3.39 -25.74
CA GLY A 238 -15.43 4.02 -24.83
C GLY A 238 -16.21 3.06 -23.92
N ILE A 239 -15.90 1.77 -23.96
CA ILE A 239 -16.70 0.72 -23.28
C ILE A 239 -16.32 0.48 -21.81
N CYS A 240 -15.20 1.04 -21.32
CA CYS A 240 -14.82 0.98 -19.91
C CYS A 240 -15.59 2.02 -19.09
N ARG A 241 -15.92 1.71 -17.84
CA ARG A 241 -16.38 2.72 -16.87
C ARG A 241 -15.16 3.37 -16.22
N ASN A 242 -14.85 4.61 -16.60
CA ASN A 242 -13.77 5.37 -16.02
C ASN A 242 -14.21 6.04 -14.71
N LEU A 243 -13.60 5.65 -13.59
CA LEU A 243 -13.81 6.17 -12.25
C LEU A 243 -12.57 6.90 -11.70
N ALA A 244 -11.49 6.98 -12.49
CA ALA A 244 -10.28 7.68 -12.09
C ALA A 244 -10.57 9.17 -11.85
N GLY A 245 -10.19 9.69 -10.68
CA GLY A 245 -10.49 11.05 -10.26
C GLY A 245 -11.94 11.33 -9.85
N GLU A 246 -12.87 10.38 -10.05
CA GLU A 246 -14.24 10.47 -9.54
C GLU A 246 -14.36 9.90 -8.13
N THR A 247 -13.51 8.93 -7.79
CA THR A 247 -13.48 8.25 -6.49
C THR A 247 -12.40 8.82 -5.57
N HIS A 248 -12.73 8.97 -4.29
CA HIS A 248 -11.73 9.12 -3.24
C HIS A 248 -11.11 7.74 -2.89
N LEU A 249 -9.94 7.73 -2.23
CA LEU A 249 -9.23 6.49 -1.91
C LEU A 249 -10.10 5.49 -1.14
N ARG A 250 -10.93 5.94 -0.18
CA ARG A 250 -11.87 5.07 0.57
C ARG A 250 -12.84 4.34 -0.35
N GLU A 251 -13.36 5.03 -1.34
CA GLU A 251 -14.29 4.46 -2.31
C GLU A 251 -13.59 3.51 -3.28
N ALA A 252 -12.37 3.86 -3.72
CA ALA A 252 -11.55 2.98 -4.55
C ALA A 252 -11.22 1.66 -3.83
N ILE A 253 -10.88 1.71 -2.52
CA ILE A 253 -10.66 0.51 -1.70
C ILE A 253 -11.92 -0.36 -1.67
N ARG A 254 -13.08 0.24 -1.43
CA ARG A 254 -14.37 -0.48 -1.37
C ARG A 254 -14.74 -1.09 -2.73
N LEU A 255 -14.54 -0.38 -3.83
CA LEU A 255 -14.79 -0.89 -5.19
C LEU A 255 -13.86 -2.04 -5.55
N LEU A 256 -12.58 -2.00 -5.12
CA LEU A 256 -11.65 -3.10 -5.32
C LEU A 256 -12.14 -4.41 -4.68
N ALA A 257 -12.94 -4.34 -3.61
CA ALA A 257 -13.52 -5.53 -2.99
C ALA A 257 -14.52 -6.26 -3.89
N ALA A 258 -15.12 -5.60 -4.92
CA ALA A 258 -15.99 -6.21 -5.91
C ALA A 258 -15.24 -6.88 -7.07
N ALA A 259 -13.92 -6.69 -7.18
CA ALA A 259 -13.17 -7.16 -8.33
C ALA A 259 -13.12 -8.69 -8.42
N SER A 260 -13.47 -9.23 -9.57
CA SER A 260 -13.19 -10.61 -9.95
C SER A 260 -11.74 -10.81 -10.42
N CYS A 261 -11.12 -9.72 -10.92
CA CYS A 261 -9.70 -9.65 -11.29
C CYS A 261 -9.25 -8.19 -11.27
N VAL A 262 -7.99 -7.96 -10.88
CA VAL A 262 -7.36 -6.63 -10.91
C VAL A 262 -6.11 -6.71 -11.79
N VAL A 263 -6.00 -5.83 -12.79
CA VAL A 263 -4.78 -5.65 -13.58
C VAL A 263 -4.20 -4.28 -13.24
N SER A 264 -2.98 -4.25 -12.77
CA SER A 264 -2.39 -3.02 -12.26
C SER A 264 -0.91 -2.92 -12.52
N ASN A 265 -0.44 -1.72 -12.82
CA ASN A 265 0.96 -1.38 -12.64
C ASN A 265 1.36 -1.51 -11.16
N ASP A 266 2.67 -1.48 -10.87
CA ASP A 266 3.18 -1.41 -9.49
C ASP A 266 2.77 -0.08 -8.83
N THR A 267 1.62 -0.08 -8.16
CA THR A 267 0.98 1.09 -7.53
C THR A 267 0.41 0.76 -6.15
N GLY A 268 -0.01 1.79 -5.42
CA GLY A 268 -0.69 1.60 -4.12
C GLY A 268 -1.96 0.77 -4.21
N LEU A 269 -2.78 0.93 -5.27
CA LEU A 269 -4.01 0.18 -5.46
C LEU A 269 -3.78 -1.31 -5.75
N LEU A 270 -2.66 -1.68 -6.39
CA LEU A 270 -2.22 -3.06 -6.53
C LEU A 270 -2.15 -3.77 -5.18
N HIS A 271 -1.47 -3.13 -4.22
CA HIS A 271 -1.25 -3.71 -2.89
C HIS A 271 -2.53 -3.72 -2.06
N VAL A 272 -3.41 -2.73 -2.24
CA VAL A 272 -4.75 -2.71 -1.66
C VAL A 272 -5.58 -3.90 -2.18
N ALA A 273 -5.64 -4.10 -3.50
CA ALA A 273 -6.36 -5.23 -4.10
C ALA A 273 -5.84 -6.57 -3.61
N SER A 274 -4.51 -6.69 -3.52
CA SER A 274 -3.83 -7.87 -2.99
C SER A 274 -4.20 -8.15 -1.53
N ALA A 275 -4.22 -7.11 -0.68
CA ALA A 275 -4.59 -7.24 0.73
C ALA A 275 -6.09 -7.52 0.95
N LEU A 276 -6.94 -7.18 -0.03
CA LEU A 276 -8.35 -7.59 -0.10
C LEU A 276 -8.52 -9.02 -0.64
N ASN A 277 -7.42 -9.74 -0.85
CA ASN A 277 -7.37 -11.10 -1.42
C ASN A 277 -8.08 -11.22 -2.77
N ARG A 278 -8.01 -10.17 -3.61
CA ARG A 278 -8.53 -10.27 -4.98
C ARG A 278 -7.53 -10.95 -5.90
N PRO A 279 -7.99 -11.63 -6.98
CA PRO A 279 -7.10 -12.08 -8.05
C PRO A 279 -6.40 -10.89 -8.68
N VAL A 280 -5.06 -10.92 -8.73
CA VAL A 280 -4.25 -9.75 -9.12
C VAL A 280 -3.22 -10.13 -10.17
N VAL A 281 -3.16 -9.37 -11.25
CA VAL A 281 -2.05 -9.36 -12.22
C VAL A 281 -1.28 -8.06 -12.06
N ALA A 282 -0.07 -8.19 -11.56
CA ALA A 282 0.84 -7.06 -11.31
C ALA A 282 1.84 -6.94 -12.46
N LEU A 283 1.89 -5.77 -13.08
CA LEU A 283 2.77 -5.47 -14.20
C LEU A 283 4.00 -4.71 -13.70
N TYR A 284 5.19 -5.32 -13.88
CA TYR A 284 6.46 -4.76 -13.45
C TYR A 284 7.35 -4.43 -14.65
N GLY A 285 7.87 -3.21 -14.65
CA GLY A 285 8.83 -2.74 -15.65
C GLY A 285 10.06 -2.16 -15.00
N SER A 286 10.05 -0.87 -14.66
CA SER A 286 11.18 -0.22 -13.96
C SER A 286 11.36 -0.70 -12.52
N THR A 287 10.42 -1.48 -11.97
CA THR A 287 10.47 -2.11 -10.65
C THR A 287 10.36 -3.63 -10.74
N ALA A 288 10.53 -4.31 -9.62
CA ALA A 288 10.45 -5.77 -9.54
C ALA A 288 9.68 -6.20 -8.28
N PRO A 289 9.03 -7.37 -8.30
CA PRO A 289 8.24 -7.87 -7.17
C PRO A 289 9.07 -8.23 -5.93
N GLY A 290 10.39 -8.37 -6.05
CA GLY A 290 11.23 -8.91 -4.97
C GLY A 290 11.14 -8.16 -3.63
N LEU A 291 10.94 -6.83 -3.66
CA LEU A 291 10.80 -6.03 -2.43
C LEU A 291 9.33 -5.88 -1.99
N ALA A 292 8.43 -5.77 -2.95
CA ALA A 292 7.02 -5.45 -2.74
C ALA A 292 6.12 -6.33 -3.65
N PRO A 293 6.08 -7.65 -3.43
CA PRO A 293 5.20 -8.54 -4.20
C PRO A 293 3.73 -8.33 -3.84
N PRO A 294 2.79 -8.71 -4.69
CA PRO A 294 1.41 -8.90 -4.29
C PRO A 294 1.29 -10.13 -3.37
N TYR A 295 0.41 -10.06 -2.37
CA TYR A 295 0.26 -11.10 -1.34
C TYR A 295 -1.10 -11.84 -1.39
N SER A 296 -1.89 -11.65 -2.44
CA SER A 296 -3.13 -12.40 -2.67
C SER A 296 -2.85 -13.88 -2.93
N ASP A 297 -3.77 -14.76 -2.55
CA ASP A 297 -3.68 -16.20 -2.84
C ASP A 297 -3.64 -16.48 -4.34
N ARG A 298 -4.30 -15.62 -5.12
CA ARG A 298 -4.31 -15.63 -6.58
C ARG A 298 -3.65 -14.36 -7.10
N SER A 299 -2.31 -14.36 -7.17
CA SER A 299 -1.56 -13.22 -7.69
C SER A 299 -0.46 -13.67 -8.64
N LEU A 300 -0.34 -12.95 -9.73
CA LEU A 300 0.69 -13.15 -10.74
C LEU A 300 1.46 -11.86 -10.96
N SER A 301 2.78 -11.97 -11.01
CA SER A 301 3.68 -10.86 -11.31
C SER A 301 4.29 -11.09 -12.68
N ILE A 302 4.13 -10.14 -13.58
CA ILE A 302 4.65 -10.20 -14.94
C ILE A 302 5.77 -9.17 -15.10
N SER A 303 6.94 -9.63 -15.53
CA SER A 303 8.07 -8.80 -15.93
C SER A 303 8.77 -9.44 -17.11
N LEU A 304 9.29 -8.63 -18.02
CA LEU A 304 10.10 -9.09 -19.14
C LEU A 304 11.56 -9.38 -18.76
N ASN A 305 11.99 -8.94 -17.57
CA ASN A 305 13.35 -9.10 -17.06
C ASN A 305 14.44 -8.67 -18.07
N LEU A 306 14.22 -7.52 -18.73
CA LEU A 306 15.19 -6.99 -19.68
C LEU A 306 16.51 -6.63 -18.97
N PRO A 307 17.66 -6.61 -19.65
CA PRO A 307 18.94 -6.25 -19.04
C PRO A 307 18.96 -4.89 -18.34
N CYS A 308 18.12 -3.93 -18.77
CA CYS A 308 17.95 -2.62 -18.15
C CYS A 308 16.87 -2.57 -17.05
N SER A 309 16.22 -3.70 -16.73
CA SER A 309 15.10 -3.78 -15.78
C SER A 309 15.41 -4.79 -14.66
N PRO A 310 15.16 -4.41 -13.38
CA PRO A 310 14.55 -3.17 -12.87
C PRO A 310 15.55 -2.02 -12.69
N CYS A 311 15.36 -0.89 -13.38
CA CYS A 311 16.20 0.29 -13.23
C CYS A 311 15.83 1.18 -12.03
N ARG A 312 14.60 1.08 -11.54
CA ARG A 312 14.02 1.88 -10.43
C ARG A 312 13.91 3.38 -10.72
N GLU A 313 14.01 3.78 -11.99
CA GLU A 313 13.91 5.16 -12.40
C GLU A 313 12.45 5.61 -12.56
N ARG A 314 12.19 6.92 -12.36
CA ARG A 314 10.87 7.52 -12.57
C ARG A 314 10.53 7.68 -14.05
N ILE A 315 11.54 8.00 -14.85
CA ILE A 315 11.47 8.16 -16.30
C ILE A 315 12.48 7.18 -16.89
N CYS A 316 12.14 6.53 -18.00
CA CYS A 316 13.05 5.60 -18.64
C CYS A 316 14.34 6.30 -19.08
N PRO A 317 15.52 5.95 -18.53
CA PRO A 317 16.78 6.64 -18.87
C PRO A 317 17.22 6.37 -20.30
N LEU A 318 16.69 5.30 -20.94
CA LEU A 318 16.98 4.95 -22.34
C LEU A 318 15.86 5.44 -23.29
N GLY A 319 14.82 6.09 -22.79
CA GLY A 319 13.74 6.67 -23.57
C GLY A 319 12.78 5.68 -24.25
N HIS A 320 13.08 4.37 -24.30
CA HIS A 320 12.31 3.41 -25.09
C HIS A 320 11.16 2.73 -24.33
N PHE A 321 11.15 2.71 -22.99
CA PHE A 321 10.15 2.07 -22.14
C PHE A 321 9.85 0.58 -22.47
N ASN A 322 10.78 -0.14 -23.10
CA ASN A 322 10.57 -1.48 -23.65
C ASN A 322 10.08 -2.51 -22.62
N CYS A 323 10.46 -2.36 -21.34
CA CYS A 323 9.98 -3.24 -20.27
C CYS A 323 8.45 -3.20 -20.09
N MET A 324 7.78 -2.13 -20.53
CA MET A 324 6.33 -1.98 -20.53
C MET A 324 5.76 -2.06 -21.95
N ASN A 325 6.42 -1.45 -22.95
CA ASN A 325 5.92 -1.42 -24.33
C ASN A 325 5.92 -2.81 -25.00
N GLN A 326 6.89 -3.67 -24.69
CA GLN A 326 6.99 -5.03 -25.25
C GLN A 326 6.19 -6.07 -24.44
N LEU A 327 5.63 -5.70 -23.30
CA LEU A 327 4.69 -6.53 -22.56
C LEU A 327 3.33 -6.47 -23.24
N THR A 328 3.02 -7.45 -24.09
CA THR A 328 1.82 -7.40 -24.94
C THR A 328 0.54 -7.75 -24.18
N PRO A 329 -0.63 -7.25 -24.63
CA PRO A 329 -1.93 -7.59 -24.05
C PRO A 329 -2.23 -9.09 -24.07
N GLU A 330 -1.83 -9.80 -25.13
CA GLU A 330 -2.03 -11.25 -25.29
C GLU A 330 -1.28 -12.02 -24.21
N ARG A 331 -0.02 -11.63 -23.92
CA ARG A 331 0.76 -12.25 -22.85
C ARG A 331 0.11 -12.02 -21.47
N VAL A 332 -0.43 -10.84 -21.22
CA VAL A 332 -1.15 -10.54 -19.99
C VAL A 332 -2.45 -11.33 -19.91
N ALA A 333 -3.23 -11.41 -21.00
CA ALA A 333 -4.46 -12.19 -21.08
C ALA A 333 -4.23 -13.68 -20.82
N GLN A 334 -3.21 -14.29 -21.44
CA GLN A 334 -2.82 -15.69 -21.21
C GLN A 334 -2.48 -15.96 -19.74
N THR A 335 -1.78 -15.03 -19.11
CA THR A 335 -1.43 -15.15 -17.69
C THR A 335 -2.67 -15.13 -16.79
N ILE A 336 -3.69 -14.35 -17.15
CA ILE A 336 -4.95 -14.24 -16.38
C ILE A 336 -5.73 -15.54 -16.40
N THR A 337 -5.70 -16.30 -17.49
CA THR A 337 -6.40 -17.60 -17.57
C THR A 337 -5.85 -18.65 -16.60
N SER A 338 -4.65 -18.43 -16.07
CA SER A 338 -4.04 -19.30 -15.05
C SER A 338 -4.33 -18.87 -13.59
N LEU A 339 -5.07 -17.78 -13.37
CA LEU A 339 -5.55 -17.31 -12.06
C LEU A 339 -6.89 -17.97 -11.67
#